data_2985f1bf92cb3361cae14470dfc692ee
#
_entry.id   2985f1bf92cb3361cae14470dfc692ee
#
_cell.length_a   1.000
_cell.length_b   1.000
_cell.length_c   1.000
_cell.angle_alpha   90.00
_cell.angle_beta   90.00
_cell.angle_gamma   90.00
#
_symmetry.space_group_name_H-M   'P 1'
#
loop_
_entity.id
_entity.type
_entity.pdbx_description
1 polymer ?
#
loop_
_entity_poly.entity_id
_entity_poly.type
_entity_poly.pdbx_seq_one_letter_code
_entity_poly.pdbx_strand_id
1 'polypeptide(L)'
;MKTGKSLTFRSILISYLVLCLAMLTVTIIGYSSSIFYVQKEIRNSAALRMKEVVGKIENNIRLSYQLCDTLAVSGGLDDIASIEGNFSPQQILDSMKLKNTMSELNVQNNLCQNLHIYFLKSDSILSSNSQRREGKEDISFFCRQYGITAQDFYCWMTEENQKSYQVLSDNQIWFFRPVNDTQNNRIAVIFAEYSGSRLIGDPGAENCIYIETPEKENVIYSRKLEEN
;
A
#
# COMPACT_ATOMS: atom_id res chain seq x y z
N MET A 1 -21.26 49.97 -71.21
CA MET A 1 -20.06 49.19 -70.85
C MET A 1 -19.78 49.17 -69.32
N LYS A 2 -20.70 48.71 -68.49
CA LYS A 2 -20.49 48.65 -67.02
C LYS A 2 -20.65 47.24 -66.37
N THR A 3 -21.08 46.24 -67.13
CA THR A 3 -21.40 44.88 -66.58
C THR A 3 -20.20 43.94 -66.47
N GLY A 4 -19.10 44.13 -67.21
CA GLY A 4 -17.95 43.23 -67.22
C GLY A 4 -17.07 43.31 -65.95
N LYS A 5 -16.93 44.48 -65.37
CA LYS A 5 -16.10 44.67 -64.15
C LYS A 5 -16.67 44.05 -62.89
N SER A 6 -18.01 43.92 -62.80
CA SER A 6 -18.71 43.31 -61.70
C SER A 6 -18.62 41.79 -61.65
N LEU A 7 -18.53 41.11 -62.80
CA LEU A 7 -18.40 39.68 -62.94
C LEU A 7 -16.98 39.19 -62.56
N THR A 8 -15.97 39.92 -63.03
CA THR A 8 -14.58 39.60 -62.67
C THR A 8 -14.30 39.76 -61.15
N PHE A 9 -14.85 40.83 -60.55
CA PHE A 9 -14.68 41.05 -59.12
C PHE A 9 -15.36 39.94 -58.26
N ARG A 10 -16.59 39.53 -58.63
CA ARG A 10 -17.28 38.42 -57.99
C ARG A 10 -16.54 37.09 -58.11
N SER A 11 -15.96 36.79 -59.28
CA SER A 11 -15.17 35.57 -59.47
C SER A 11 -13.94 35.53 -58.59
N ILE A 12 -13.21 36.65 -58.50
CA ILE A 12 -12.03 36.77 -57.63
C ILE A 12 -12.41 36.62 -56.14
N LEU A 13 -13.51 37.23 -55.73
CA LEU A 13 -13.99 37.16 -54.37
C LEU A 13 -14.40 35.72 -53.96
N ILE A 14 -15.09 35.01 -54.87
CA ILE A 14 -15.47 33.61 -54.68
C ILE A 14 -14.24 32.72 -54.57
N SER A 15 -13.25 32.89 -55.45
CA SER A 15 -12.01 32.12 -55.41
C SER A 15 -11.24 32.33 -54.10
N TYR A 16 -11.21 33.56 -53.58
CA TYR A 16 -10.56 33.88 -52.31
C TYR A 16 -11.32 33.27 -51.15
N LEU A 17 -12.64 33.29 -51.18
CA LEU A 17 -13.49 32.70 -50.16
C LEU A 17 -13.32 31.17 -50.09
N VAL A 18 -13.26 30.50 -51.26
CA VAL A 18 -12.99 29.06 -51.34
C VAL A 18 -11.60 28.71 -50.80
N LEU A 19 -10.58 29.51 -51.10
CA LEU A 19 -9.24 29.30 -50.59
C LEU A 19 -9.17 29.46 -49.06
N CYS A 20 -9.83 30.50 -48.53
CA CYS A 20 -9.94 30.70 -47.08
C CYS A 20 -10.67 29.53 -46.39
N LEU A 21 -11.78 29.06 -47.01
CA LEU A 21 -12.53 27.92 -46.47
C LEU A 21 -11.70 26.64 -46.48
N ALA A 22 -10.93 26.38 -47.52
CA ALA A 22 -10.02 25.24 -47.61
C ALA A 22 -8.92 25.29 -46.54
N MET A 23 -8.30 26.47 -46.33
CA MET A 23 -7.32 26.62 -45.26
C MET A 23 -7.92 26.41 -43.86
N LEU A 24 -9.13 26.91 -43.64
CA LEU A 24 -9.83 26.79 -42.37
C LEU A 24 -10.20 25.32 -42.08
N THR A 25 -10.64 24.57 -43.09
CA THR A 25 -10.92 23.13 -42.93
C THR A 25 -9.66 22.32 -42.60
N VAL A 26 -8.54 22.58 -43.29
CA VAL A 26 -7.24 21.91 -42.99
C VAL A 26 -6.78 22.23 -41.57
N THR A 27 -6.91 23.47 -41.13
CA THR A 27 -6.56 23.89 -39.77
C THR A 27 -7.41 23.18 -38.71
N ILE A 28 -8.71 23.08 -38.92
CA ILE A 28 -9.64 22.41 -38.00
C ILE A 28 -9.31 20.91 -37.92
N ILE A 29 -9.08 20.25 -39.05
CA ILE A 29 -8.73 18.83 -39.09
C ILE A 29 -7.38 18.60 -38.38
N GLY A 30 -6.39 19.43 -38.64
CA GLY A 30 -5.06 19.35 -38.01
C GLY A 30 -5.14 19.53 -36.49
N TYR A 31 -5.91 20.53 -36.04
CA TYR A 31 -6.11 20.78 -34.61
C TYR A 31 -6.84 19.63 -33.91
N SER A 32 -7.96 19.15 -34.51
CA SER A 32 -8.72 18.02 -33.96
C SER A 32 -7.87 16.75 -33.88
N SER A 33 -7.09 16.46 -34.89
CA SER A 33 -6.16 15.32 -34.88
C SER A 33 -5.10 15.46 -33.80
N SER A 34 -4.52 16.65 -33.65
CA SER A 34 -3.53 16.93 -32.60
C SER A 34 -4.09 16.72 -31.20
N ILE A 35 -5.31 17.23 -30.92
CA ILE A 35 -5.98 17.01 -29.62
C ILE A 35 -6.20 15.52 -29.37
N PHE A 36 -6.66 14.78 -30.37
CA PHE A 36 -6.89 13.34 -30.24
C PHE A 36 -5.60 12.58 -29.90
N TYR A 37 -4.50 12.90 -30.57
CA TYR A 37 -3.19 12.30 -30.28
C TYR A 37 -2.69 12.64 -28.88
N VAL A 38 -2.79 13.89 -28.46
CA VAL A 38 -2.39 14.32 -27.12
C VAL A 38 -3.23 13.61 -26.04
N GLN A 39 -4.55 13.54 -26.22
CA GLN A 39 -5.42 12.84 -25.28
C GLN A 39 -5.10 11.33 -25.19
N LYS A 40 -4.81 10.70 -26.33
CA LYS A 40 -4.42 9.29 -26.37
C LYS A 40 -3.09 9.06 -25.66
N GLU A 41 -2.12 9.95 -25.86
CA GLU A 41 -0.80 9.85 -25.20
C GLU A 41 -0.91 10.06 -23.70
N ILE A 42 -1.70 11.03 -23.23
CA ILE A 42 -1.98 11.23 -21.81
C ILE A 42 -2.62 9.99 -21.19
N ARG A 43 -3.63 9.41 -21.85
CA ARG A 43 -4.28 8.18 -21.35
C ARG A 43 -3.31 7.00 -21.28
N ASN A 44 -2.50 6.79 -22.30
CA ASN A 44 -1.51 5.72 -22.33
C ASN A 44 -0.46 5.91 -21.25
N SER A 45 0.05 7.13 -21.09
CA SER A 45 1.00 7.46 -20.04
C SER A 45 0.42 7.27 -18.64
N ALA A 46 -0.82 7.67 -18.41
CA ALA A 46 -1.52 7.43 -17.15
C ALA A 46 -1.72 5.94 -16.88
N ALA A 47 -2.13 5.16 -17.88
CA ALA A 47 -2.30 3.72 -17.75
C ALA A 47 -0.99 2.99 -17.44
N LEU A 48 0.13 3.38 -18.07
CA LEU A 48 1.45 2.84 -17.79
C LEU A 48 1.91 3.14 -16.35
N ARG A 49 1.75 4.39 -15.90
CA ARG A 49 2.06 4.79 -14.53
C ARG A 49 1.21 4.02 -13.51
N MET A 50 -0.08 3.86 -13.77
CA MET A 50 -0.96 3.08 -12.90
C MET A 50 -0.51 1.62 -12.81
N LYS A 51 -0.15 0.99 -13.94
CA LYS A 51 0.37 -0.37 -13.96
C LYS A 51 1.68 -0.51 -13.18
N GLU A 52 2.56 0.48 -13.27
CA GLU A 52 3.81 0.51 -12.51
C GLU A 52 3.54 0.59 -10.99
N VAL A 53 2.63 1.47 -10.58
CA VAL A 53 2.25 1.61 -9.16
C VAL A 53 1.61 0.34 -8.63
N VAL A 54 0.66 -0.26 -9.36
CA VAL A 54 0.03 -1.52 -8.97
C VAL A 54 1.08 -2.63 -8.83
N GLY A 55 1.99 -2.77 -9.81
CA GLY A 55 3.06 -3.77 -9.74
C GLY A 55 4.01 -3.54 -8.55
N LYS A 56 4.24 -2.30 -8.16
CA LYS A 56 5.04 -1.95 -6.98
C LYS A 56 4.34 -2.36 -5.69
N ILE A 57 3.03 -2.07 -5.58
CA ILE A 57 2.21 -2.46 -4.44
C ILE A 57 2.17 -3.99 -4.30
N GLU A 58 1.88 -4.72 -5.37
CA GLU A 58 1.85 -6.18 -5.38
C GLU A 58 3.20 -6.77 -4.95
N ASN A 59 4.31 -6.23 -5.45
CA ASN A 59 5.63 -6.66 -5.04
C ASN A 59 5.89 -6.38 -3.55
N ASN A 60 5.50 -5.22 -3.05
CA ASN A 60 5.68 -4.83 -1.66
C ASN A 60 4.85 -5.72 -0.72
N ILE A 61 3.60 -6.04 -1.09
CA ILE A 61 2.75 -6.98 -0.36
C ILE A 61 3.41 -8.37 -0.33
N ARG A 62 3.91 -8.86 -1.46
CA ARG A 62 4.60 -10.15 -1.53
C ARG A 62 5.84 -10.18 -0.64
N LEU A 63 6.64 -9.13 -0.63
CA LEU A 63 7.81 -9.01 0.26
C LEU A 63 7.41 -9.01 1.74
N SER A 64 6.27 -8.42 2.08
CA SER A 64 5.72 -8.43 3.43
C SER A 64 5.37 -9.83 3.91
N TYR A 65 4.72 -10.62 3.07
CA TYR A 65 4.44 -12.03 3.39
C TYR A 65 5.72 -12.86 3.48
N GLN A 66 6.67 -12.68 2.59
CA GLN A 66 7.96 -13.36 2.65
C GLN A 66 8.72 -13.06 3.95
N LEU A 67 8.66 -11.81 4.44
CA LEU A 67 9.26 -11.44 5.73
C LEU A 67 8.61 -12.23 6.87
N CYS A 68 7.29 -12.27 6.93
CA CYS A 68 6.56 -13.02 7.95
C CYS A 68 6.85 -14.53 7.86
N ASP A 69 6.89 -15.09 6.64
CA ASP A 69 7.20 -16.50 6.42
C ASP A 69 8.64 -16.84 6.85
N THR A 70 9.60 -15.97 6.55
CA THR A 70 10.99 -16.13 6.98
C THR A 70 11.09 -16.16 8.51
N LEU A 71 10.34 -15.28 9.18
CA LEU A 71 10.31 -15.26 10.63
C LEU A 71 9.61 -16.48 11.21
N ALA A 72 8.53 -16.96 10.60
CA ALA A 72 7.80 -18.15 11.03
C ALA A 72 8.67 -19.42 11.00
N VAL A 73 9.60 -19.50 10.03
CA VAL A 73 10.52 -20.63 9.88
C VAL A 73 11.82 -20.44 10.68
N SER A 74 12.11 -19.21 11.13
CA SER A 74 13.29 -18.94 11.96
C SER A 74 13.15 -19.67 13.30
N GLY A 75 14.12 -20.53 13.63
CA GLY A 75 14.07 -21.38 14.82
C GLY A 75 13.90 -20.60 16.13
N GLY A 76 13.19 -21.20 17.09
CA GLY A 76 12.95 -20.65 18.43
C GLY A 76 11.55 -20.07 18.65
N LEU A 77 10.73 -19.92 17.60
CA LEU A 77 9.37 -19.42 17.74
C LEU A 77 8.47 -20.44 18.42
N ASP A 78 8.58 -21.72 18.06
CA ASP A 78 7.80 -22.82 18.65
C ASP A 78 8.08 -22.97 20.15
N ASP A 79 9.36 -22.86 20.54
CA ASP A 79 9.80 -22.98 21.94
C ASP A 79 9.16 -21.85 22.80
N ILE A 80 9.13 -20.64 22.27
CA ILE A 80 8.53 -19.48 22.95
C ILE A 80 7.00 -19.56 22.94
N ALA A 81 6.41 -19.98 21.82
CA ALA A 81 4.96 -20.10 21.67
C ALA A 81 4.33 -21.16 22.58
N SER A 82 5.10 -22.16 22.99
CA SER A 82 4.65 -23.23 23.90
C SER A 82 4.51 -22.81 25.36
N ILE A 83 5.02 -21.62 25.73
CA ILE A 83 5.12 -21.16 27.11
C ILE A 83 3.77 -20.70 27.65
N GLU A 84 3.40 -21.22 28.82
CA GLU A 84 2.27 -20.76 29.61
C GLU A 84 2.78 -19.95 30.81
N GLY A 85 2.41 -18.68 30.90
CA GLY A 85 2.71 -17.82 32.04
C GLY A 85 4.06 -17.06 31.94
N ASN A 86 4.83 -17.03 33.05
CA ASN A 86 6.07 -16.25 33.13
C ASN A 86 7.25 -16.97 32.49
N PHE A 87 8.06 -16.22 31.76
CA PHE A 87 9.26 -16.72 31.12
C PHE A 87 10.35 -17.09 32.14
N SER A 88 10.95 -18.26 31.98
CA SER A 88 12.18 -18.62 32.65
C SER A 88 13.37 -17.78 32.13
N PRO A 89 14.48 -17.68 32.84
CA PRO A 89 15.66 -16.95 32.37
C PRO A 89 16.15 -17.38 30.98
N GLN A 90 16.07 -18.67 30.66
CA GLN A 90 16.47 -19.20 29.35
C GLN A 90 15.49 -18.71 28.26
N GLN A 91 14.20 -18.74 28.53
CA GLN A 91 13.15 -18.28 27.60
C GLN A 91 13.23 -16.77 27.35
N ILE A 92 13.65 -15.98 28.36
CA ILE A 92 13.94 -14.56 28.17
C ILE A 92 15.10 -14.39 27.19
N LEU A 93 16.18 -15.18 27.30
CA LEU A 93 17.30 -15.13 26.36
C LEU A 93 16.87 -15.50 24.94
N ASP A 94 16.02 -16.51 24.79
CA ASP A 94 15.56 -16.95 23.49
C ASP A 94 14.58 -15.92 22.88
N SER A 95 13.74 -15.28 23.68
CA SER A 95 12.92 -14.14 23.24
C SER A 95 13.76 -12.93 22.80
N MET A 96 14.89 -12.67 23.48
CA MET A 96 15.82 -11.62 23.06
C MET A 96 16.53 -11.95 21.74
N LYS A 97 16.91 -13.21 21.51
CA LYS A 97 17.47 -13.65 20.22
C LYS A 97 16.44 -13.48 19.11
N LEU A 98 15.20 -13.92 19.33
CA LEU A 98 14.12 -13.77 18.38
C LEU A 98 13.86 -12.29 18.06
N LYS A 99 13.85 -11.43 19.07
CA LYS A 99 13.74 -9.99 18.92
C LYS A 99 14.87 -9.39 18.05
N ASN A 100 16.11 -9.83 18.26
CA ASN A 100 17.25 -9.39 17.45
C ASN A 100 17.05 -9.82 15.99
N THR A 101 16.64 -11.06 15.74
CA THR A 101 16.30 -11.55 14.39
C THR A 101 15.19 -10.72 13.76
N MET A 102 14.12 -10.39 14.50
CA MET A 102 13.06 -9.50 14.04
C MET A 102 13.60 -8.11 13.68
N SER A 103 14.48 -7.56 14.48
CA SER A 103 15.09 -6.24 14.24
C SER A 103 15.99 -6.25 12.99
N GLU A 104 16.78 -7.30 12.80
CA GLU A 104 17.62 -7.49 11.61
C GLU A 104 16.77 -7.61 10.34
N LEU A 105 15.72 -8.42 10.37
CA LEU A 105 14.78 -8.58 9.27
C LEU A 105 14.04 -7.28 8.97
N ASN A 106 13.66 -6.53 10.00
CA ASN A 106 13.01 -5.24 9.85
C ASN A 106 13.93 -4.20 9.18
N VAL A 107 15.21 -4.18 9.55
CA VAL A 107 16.22 -3.31 8.92
C VAL A 107 16.46 -3.69 7.45
N GLN A 108 16.50 -5.00 7.14
CA GLN A 108 16.68 -5.49 5.77
C GLN A 108 15.46 -5.16 4.89
N ASN A 109 14.27 -5.15 5.48
CA ASN A 109 13.04 -4.78 4.80
C ASN A 109 12.69 -3.32 5.09
N ASN A 110 13.22 -2.39 4.31
CA ASN A 110 13.01 -0.95 4.45
C ASN A 110 11.52 -0.50 4.37
N LEU A 111 10.60 -1.40 4.05
CA LEU A 111 9.17 -1.12 3.93
C LEU A 111 8.45 -1.26 5.27
N CYS A 112 8.84 -2.25 6.09
CA CYS A 112 8.24 -2.52 7.38
C CYS A 112 8.65 -1.46 8.41
N GLN A 113 7.70 -0.93 9.15
CA GLN A 113 7.97 -0.01 10.26
C GLN A 113 8.30 -0.77 11.53
N ASN A 114 7.44 -1.73 11.87
CA ASN A 114 7.58 -2.59 13.03
C ASN A 114 7.14 -4.01 12.68
N LEU A 115 7.77 -4.96 13.33
CA LEU A 115 7.44 -6.37 13.24
C LEU A 115 7.06 -6.86 14.64
N HIS A 116 5.93 -7.56 14.72
CA HIS A 116 5.36 -8.01 15.99
C HIS A 116 5.01 -9.49 15.91
N ILE A 117 5.06 -10.17 17.05
CA ILE A 117 4.58 -11.54 17.23
C ILE A 117 3.67 -11.56 18.44
N TYR A 118 2.44 -11.99 18.26
CA TYR A 118 1.51 -12.29 19.32
C TYR A 118 1.52 -13.78 19.62
N PHE A 119 1.76 -14.15 20.85
CA PHE A 119 1.76 -15.54 21.35
C PHE A 119 0.44 -15.83 22.04
N LEU A 120 -0.32 -16.79 21.50
CA LEU A 120 -1.67 -17.07 21.99
C LEU A 120 -1.67 -17.63 23.43
N LYS A 121 -0.75 -18.55 23.75
CA LYS A 121 -0.72 -19.21 25.06
C LYS A 121 -0.27 -18.28 26.19
N SER A 122 0.73 -17.47 25.95
CA SER A 122 1.27 -16.54 26.96
C SER A 122 0.55 -15.19 26.99
N ASP A 123 -0.40 -14.98 26.07
CA ASP A 123 -1.13 -13.73 25.89
C ASP A 123 -0.20 -12.51 25.90
N SER A 124 0.80 -12.54 25.03
CA SER A 124 1.87 -11.54 25.02
C SER A 124 2.33 -11.18 23.63
N ILE A 125 2.84 -9.95 23.49
CA ILE A 125 3.37 -9.43 22.25
C ILE A 125 4.89 -9.23 22.39
N LEU A 126 5.63 -9.67 21.36
CA LEU A 126 7.03 -9.35 21.16
C LEU A 126 7.13 -8.40 19.98
N SER A 127 7.75 -7.23 20.19
CA SER A 127 7.89 -6.20 19.15
C SER A 127 9.37 -5.94 18.83
N SER A 128 9.69 -5.78 17.53
CA SER A 128 11.06 -5.51 17.08
C SER A 128 11.66 -4.24 17.70
N ASN A 129 10.85 -3.22 17.92
CA ASN A 129 11.27 -1.92 18.44
C ASN A 129 10.97 -1.70 19.93
N SER A 130 10.50 -2.74 20.66
CA SER A 130 10.23 -2.61 22.08
C SER A 130 11.50 -2.26 22.85
N GLN A 131 11.42 -1.20 23.68
CA GLN A 131 12.53 -0.82 24.58
C GLN A 131 12.57 -1.67 25.86
N ARG A 132 11.57 -2.52 26.10
CA ARG A 132 11.52 -3.37 27.30
C ARG A 132 12.53 -4.52 27.19
N ARG A 133 13.37 -4.67 28.19
CA ARG A 133 14.39 -5.72 28.26
C ARG A 133 13.80 -7.14 28.31
N GLU A 134 12.59 -7.28 28.84
CA GLU A 134 11.90 -8.58 28.97
C GLU A 134 11.19 -9.02 27.67
N GLY A 135 11.19 -8.17 26.63
CA GLY A 135 10.61 -8.50 25.33
C GLY A 135 9.08 -8.59 25.29
N LYS A 136 8.44 -8.69 26.45
CA LYS A 136 7.00 -8.89 26.56
C LYS A 136 6.27 -7.56 26.75
N GLU A 137 5.35 -7.23 25.85
CA GLU A 137 4.48 -6.07 25.99
C GLU A 137 3.10 -6.47 26.50
N ASP A 138 2.52 -5.63 27.37
CA ASP A 138 1.15 -5.75 27.81
C ASP A 138 0.21 -5.35 26.66
N ILE A 139 -0.77 -6.22 26.34
CA ILE A 139 -1.72 -5.99 25.26
C ILE A 139 -2.50 -4.69 25.45
N SER A 140 -2.86 -4.37 26.69
CA SER A 140 -3.58 -3.12 26.99
C SER A 140 -2.74 -1.89 26.65
N PHE A 141 -1.43 -1.95 26.90
CA PHE A 141 -0.51 -0.87 26.56
C PHE A 141 -0.34 -0.79 25.02
N PHE A 142 -0.14 -1.94 24.38
CA PHE A 142 -0.02 -2.05 22.94
C PHE A 142 -1.26 -1.49 22.22
N CYS A 143 -2.45 -1.96 22.59
CA CYS A 143 -3.71 -1.49 22.00
C CYS A 143 -3.90 0.02 22.16
N ARG A 144 -3.53 0.58 23.32
CA ARG A 144 -3.60 2.03 23.57
C ARG A 144 -2.64 2.82 22.66
N GLN A 145 -1.45 2.28 22.41
CA GLN A 145 -0.47 2.93 21.52
C GLN A 145 -1.00 3.08 20.10
N TYR A 146 -1.77 2.09 19.61
CA TYR A 146 -2.33 2.09 18.27
C TYR A 146 -3.78 2.57 18.19
N GLY A 147 -4.36 3.01 19.31
CA GLY A 147 -5.74 3.51 19.35
C GLY A 147 -6.81 2.47 19.03
N ILE A 148 -6.51 1.19 19.25
CA ILE A 148 -7.42 0.05 19.03
C ILE A 148 -7.98 -0.46 20.34
N THR A 149 -9.14 -1.13 20.32
CA THR A 149 -9.66 -1.80 21.50
C THR A 149 -9.02 -3.18 21.67
N ALA A 150 -8.90 -3.65 22.92
CA ALA A 150 -8.43 -5.00 23.18
C ALA A 150 -9.35 -6.06 22.53
N GLN A 151 -10.65 -5.78 22.45
CA GLN A 151 -11.61 -6.68 21.82
C GLN A 151 -11.35 -6.82 20.32
N ASP A 152 -11.13 -5.71 19.60
CA ASP A 152 -10.79 -5.74 18.17
C ASP A 152 -9.47 -6.48 17.93
N PHE A 153 -8.47 -6.21 18.78
CA PHE A 153 -7.17 -6.89 18.70
C PHE A 153 -7.34 -8.41 18.84
N TYR A 154 -8.04 -8.88 19.88
CA TYR A 154 -8.28 -10.33 20.07
C TYR A 154 -9.09 -10.93 18.92
N CYS A 155 -10.10 -10.21 18.41
CA CYS A 155 -10.88 -10.65 17.27
C CYS A 155 -9.95 -10.89 16.06
N TRP A 156 -9.06 -9.96 15.74
CA TRP A 156 -8.11 -10.11 14.62
C TRP A 156 -7.10 -11.25 14.83
N MET A 157 -6.70 -11.53 16.08
CA MET A 157 -5.68 -12.55 16.37
C MET A 157 -6.27 -13.97 16.45
N THR A 158 -7.54 -14.13 16.79
CA THR A 158 -8.14 -15.45 17.10
C THR A 158 -9.14 -15.94 16.07
N GLU A 159 -9.69 -15.09 15.19
CA GLU A 159 -10.65 -15.52 14.19
C GLU A 159 -10.08 -16.60 13.24
N GLU A 160 -10.88 -17.67 12.99
CA GLU A 160 -10.50 -18.74 12.08
C GLU A 160 -10.29 -18.24 10.64
N ASN A 161 -11.09 -17.26 10.22
CA ASN A 161 -11.00 -16.59 8.92
C ASN A 161 -10.24 -15.25 9.03
N GLN A 162 -9.08 -15.28 9.68
CA GLN A 162 -8.27 -14.09 9.85
C GLN A 162 -8.02 -13.41 8.51
N LYS A 163 -8.38 -12.14 8.43
CA LYS A 163 -8.02 -11.29 7.29
C LYS A 163 -6.50 -11.29 7.16
N SER A 164 -6.02 -11.34 5.93
CA SER A 164 -4.58 -11.29 5.66
C SER A 164 -3.98 -9.94 6.00
N TYR A 165 -4.81 -8.91 6.17
CA TYR A 165 -4.40 -7.55 6.53
C TYR A 165 -5.54 -6.81 7.23
N GLN A 166 -5.18 -5.75 7.98
CA GLN A 166 -6.08 -4.79 8.59
C GLN A 166 -5.57 -3.38 8.33
N VAL A 167 -6.48 -2.50 7.99
CA VAL A 167 -6.20 -1.07 7.87
C VAL A 167 -6.58 -0.41 9.18
N LEU A 168 -5.62 0.30 9.75
CA LEU A 168 -5.83 1.13 10.94
C LEU A 168 -6.06 2.60 10.53
N SER A 169 -6.49 3.42 11.49
CA SER A 169 -6.49 4.86 11.32
C SER A 169 -5.09 5.38 10.96
N ASP A 170 -5.00 6.53 10.31
CA ASP A 170 -3.76 7.21 9.97
C ASP A 170 -2.85 6.51 8.95
N ASN A 171 -3.45 5.78 8.01
CA ASN A 171 -2.71 5.19 6.91
C ASN A 171 -1.72 4.09 7.32
N GLN A 172 -1.98 3.42 8.44
CA GLN A 172 -1.25 2.25 8.89
C GLN A 172 -1.95 0.97 8.40
N ILE A 173 -1.17 0.02 7.90
CA ILE A 173 -1.65 -1.26 7.42
C ILE A 173 -0.87 -2.36 8.13
N TRP A 174 -1.58 -3.30 8.73
CA TRP A 174 -1.00 -4.50 9.31
C TRP A 174 -1.24 -5.70 8.41
N PHE A 175 -0.18 -6.46 8.13
CA PHE A 175 -0.28 -7.76 7.47
C PHE A 175 -0.11 -8.84 8.52
N PHE A 176 -1.02 -9.82 8.49
CA PHE A 176 -1.05 -10.91 9.45
C PHE A 176 -0.61 -12.23 8.83
N ARG A 177 0.16 -13.00 9.59
CA ARG A 177 0.54 -14.36 9.23
C ARG A 177 0.36 -15.27 10.44
N PRO A 178 -0.66 -16.14 10.48
CA PRO A 178 -0.80 -17.13 11.53
C PRO A 178 0.33 -18.15 11.44
N VAL A 179 0.83 -18.56 12.59
CA VAL A 179 1.82 -19.62 12.75
C VAL A 179 1.14 -20.75 13.49
N ASN A 180 1.19 -21.94 12.87
CA ASN A 180 0.57 -23.13 13.42
C ASN A 180 1.66 -24.13 13.83
N ASP A 181 1.35 -24.95 14.84
CA ASP A 181 2.17 -26.09 15.23
C ASP A 181 2.04 -27.25 14.23
N THR A 182 2.75 -28.33 14.50
CA THR A 182 2.71 -29.55 13.68
C THR A 182 1.32 -30.24 13.64
N GLN A 183 0.45 -29.92 14.60
CA GLN A 183 -0.93 -30.40 14.68
C GLN A 183 -1.94 -29.45 14.04
N ASN A 184 -1.45 -28.40 13.38
CA ASN A 184 -2.24 -27.33 12.75
C ASN A 184 -3.02 -26.44 13.75
N ASN A 185 -2.63 -26.42 15.03
CA ASN A 185 -3.18 -25.47 15.98
C ASN A 185 -2.41 -24.15 15.88
N ARG A 186 -3.13 -23.03 15.89
CA ARG A 186 -2.51 -21.71 15.91
C ARG A 186 -1.80 -21.47 17.23
N ILE A 187 -0.49 -21.20 17.17
CA ILE A 187 0.35 -20.93 18.35
C ILE A 187 0.77 -19.47 18.47
N ALA A 188 0.90 -18.79 17.33
CA ALA A 188 1.27 -17.38 17.28
C ALA A 188 0.67 -16.70 16.05
N VAL A 189 0.67 -15.37 16.06
CA VAL A 189 0.37 -14.55 14.88
C VAL A 189 1.51 -13.55 14.71
N ILE A 190 2.18 -13.62 13.57
CA ILE A 190 3.15 -12.60 13.16
C ILE A 190 2.38 -11.50 12.45
N PHE A 191 2.65 -10.25 12.79
CA PHE A 191 2.10 -9.14 12.06
C PHE A 191 3.13 -8.04 11.83
N ALA A 192 3.11 -7.51 10.63
CA ALA A 192 4.04 -6.50 10.15
C ALA A 192 3.30 -5.20 9.90
N GLU A 193 3.80 -4.13 10.49
CA GLU A 193 3.27 -2.78 10.36
C GLU A 193 3.90 -2.05 9.20
N TYR A 194 3.06 -1.47 8.34
CA TYR A 194 3.47 -0.66 7.20
C TYR A 194 2.77 0.69 7.21
N SER A 195 3.48 1.72 6.77
CA SER A 195 2.83 2.96 6.34
C SER A 195 2.32 2.80 4.91
N GLY A 196 1.08 3.21 4.65
CA GLY A 196 0.54 3.21 3.30
C GLY A 196 1.42 3.99 2.32
N SER A 197 2.05 5.08 2.76
CA SER A 197 3.00 5.85 1.96
C SER A 197 4.23 5.05 1.54
N ARG A 198 4.76 4.20 2.41
CA ARG A 198 5.89 3.32 2.06
C ARG A 198 5.47 2.18 1.15
N LEU A 199 4.27 1.65 1.35
CA LEU A 199 3.74 0.55 0.57
C LEU A 199 3.47 0.95 -0.89
N ILE A 200 2.88 2.12 -1.08
CA ILE A 200 2.50 2.66 -2.38
C ILE A 200 3.71 3.31 -3.09
N GLY A 201 4.67 3.78 -2.31
CA GLY A 201 5.74 4.64 -2.79
C GLY A 201 5.25 6.09 -2.93
N ASP A 202 6.08 6.95 -3.49
CA ASP A 202 5.67 8.33 -3.78
C ASP A 202 4.88 8.36 -5.10
N PRO A 203 3.55 8.54 -5.09
CA PRO A 203 2.75 8.55 -6.31
C PRO A 203 2.96 9.81 -7.16
N GLY A 204 3.85 10.72 -6.71
CA GLY A 204 3.98 12.06 -7.26
C GLY A 204 2.98 13.04 -6.64
N ALA A 205 3.32 14.32 -6.65
CA ALA A 205 2.63 15.37 -5.89
C ALA A 205 1.14 15.59 -6.27
N GLU A 206 0.66 14.99 -7.36
CA GLU A 206 -0.67 15.28 -7.92
C GLU A 206 -1.64 14.09 -7.94
N ASN A 207 -1.24 12.91 -7.46
CA ASN A 207 -2.05 11.70 -7.61
C ASN A 207 -2.57 11.19 -6.27
N CYS A 208 -3.89 11.03 -6.17
CA CYS A 208 -4.55 10.25 -5.12
C CYS A 208 -4.67 8.81 -5.60
N ILE A 209 -4.21 7.84 -4.81
CA ILE A 209 -4.39 6.42 -5.09
C ILE A 209 -5.44 5.88 -4.13
N TYR A 210 -6.50 5.33 -4.70
CA TYR A 210 -7.53 4.59 -3.97
C TYR A 210 -7.22 3.11 -4.08
N ILE A 211 -7.08 2.44 -2.96
CA ILE A 211 -7.07 0.98 -2.91
C ILE A 211 -8.41 0.57 -2.32
N GLU A 212 -9.28 0.04 -3.16
CA GLU A 212 -10.54 -0.55 -2.73
C GLU A 212 -10.31 -2.02 -2.42
N THR A 213 -10.60 -2.40 -1.18
CA THR A 213 -10.56 -3.80 -0.78
C THR A 213 -11.85 -4.51 -1.21
N PRO A 214 -11.84 -5.85 -1.39
CA PRO A 214 -13.06 -6.60 -1.73
C PRO A 214 -14.20 -6.39 -0.72
N GLU A 215 -13.89 -5.95 0.49
CA GLU A 215 -14.84 -5.72 1.60
C GLU A 215 -15.34 -4.27 1.66
N LYS A 216 -15.05 -3.45 0.64
CA LYS A 216 -15.42 -2.03 0.55
C LYS A 216 -14.80 -1.11 1.63
N GLU A 217 -13.76 -1.54 2.30
CA GLU A 217 -12.94 -0.66 3.11
C GLU A 217 -12.02 0.13 2.17
N ASN A 218 -12.26 1.42 2.06
CA ASN A 218 -11.46 2.30 1.21
C ASN A 218 -10.22 2.76 1.97
N VAL A 219 -9.05 2.37 1.52
CA VAL A 219 -7.80 2.97 1.97
C VAL A 219 -7.51 4.18 1.10
N ILE A 220 -7.76 5.36 1.62
CA ILE A 220 -7.45 6.61 0.93
C ILE A 220 -6.04 7.03 1.34
N TYR A 221 -5.11 6.97 0.40
CA TYR A 221 -3.87 7.71 0.51
C TYR A 221 -4.07 9.06 -0.18
N SER A 222 -4.37 10.09 0.59
CA SER A 222 -4.31 11.47 0.11
C SER A 222 -3.07 12.12 0.71
N ARG A 223 -2.12 12.50 -0.13
CA ARG A 223 -1.18 13.55 0.29
C ARG A 223 -2.04 14.82 0.38
N LYS A 224 -2.26 15.34 1.59
CA LYS A 224 -2.83 16.67 1.75
C LYS A 224 -1.96 17.62 0.93
N LEU A 225 -2.55 18.18 -0.13
CA LEU A 225 -2.02 19.40 -0.71
C LEU A 225 -2.05 20.41 0.44
N GLU A 226 -0.90 20.76 0.97
CA GLU A 226 -0.79 21.95 1.81
C GLU A 226 -1.21 23.11 0.90
N GLU A 227 -2.42 23.63 1.17
CA GLU A 227 -2.87 24.90 0.63
C GLU A 227 -1.88 25.96 1.15
N ASN A 228 -1.04 26.46 0.24
CA ASN A 228 -0.31 27.70 0.43
C ASN A 228 -1.22 28.88 0.13
#